data_1075acae968cd02e043993c4bdfeba79
#
_entry.id   1075acae968cd02e043993c4bdfeba79
#
_cell.length_a   1.000
_cell.length_b   1.000
_cell.length_c   1.000
_cell.angle_alpha   90.00
_cell.angle_beta   90.00
_cell.angle_gamma   90.00
#
_symmetry.space_group_name_H-M   'P 1'
#
loop_
_entity.id
_entity.type
_entity.pdbx_description
1 polymer ?
#
loop_
_entity_poly.entity_id
_entity_poly.type
_entity_poly.pdbx_seq_one_letter_code
_entity_poly.pdbx_strand_id
1 'polypeptide(L)'
;TMSAELSESYAVLEQRVQEKTAGLEQKNEILSFLWQANRRLHMQVPLCERLSPVLNGLQNLTLLRDLELRVYDVEDEENHQEFTCQSDISCDDKGCHLCPRGLPPLTTSGTTLKWRLMDSHTQYGILLATLPAGRHLSHDQQQLVDTLVEQLTATLALDRHQEKQQQLIVMEERATIARELHDSIAQSLSCMKMQVSCLQMQDEGMPESSKQLLSQIRNELNTSWVQLRELL
;
A
#
# COMPACT_ATOMS: atom_id res chain seq x y z
N THR A 1 37.52 27.09 -53.10
CA THR A 1 37.97 26.09 -52.10
C THR A 1 37.57 26.51 -50.68
N MET A 2 37.94 27.69 -50.20
CA MET A 2 37.60 28.20 -48.86
C MET A 2 36.07 28.30 -48.57
N SER A 3 35.27 28.64 -49.56
CA SER A 3 33.80 28.69 -49.44
C SER A 3 33.14 27.30 -49.27
N ALA A 4 33.70 26.26 -49.91
CA ALA A 4 33.22 24.89 -49.82
C ALA A 4 33.53 24.28 -48.45
N GLU A 5 34.76 24.52 -47.95
CA GLU A 5 35.15 24.05 -46.61
C GLU A 5 34.36 24.70 -45.47
N LEU A 6 34.00 25.97 -45.61
CA LEU A 6 33.15 26.71 -44.71
C LEU A 6 31.74 26.16 -44.70
N SER A 7 31.15 25.89 -45.90
CA SER A 7 29.83 25.29 -46.05
C SER A 7 29.75 23.87 -45.44
N GLU A 8 30.77 23.05 -45.63
CA GLU A 8 30.87 21.74 -45.05
C GLU A 8 30.98 21.81 -43.51
N SER A 9 31.77 22.71 -42.98
CA SER A 9 31.90 22.95 -41.55
C SER A 9 30.58 23.39 -40.90
N TYR A 10 29.80 24.29 -41.58
CA TYR A 10 28.51 24.67 -41.12
C TYR A 10 27.49 23.53 -41.13
N ALA A 11 27.47 22.70 -42.14
CA ALA A 11 26.59 21.52 -42.20
C ALA A 11 26.88 20.49 -41.08
N VAL A 12 28.18 20.25 -40.80
CA VAL A 12 28.57 19.37 -39.67
C VAL A 12 28.17 19.96 -38.32
N LEU A 13 28.34 21.28 -38.15
CA LEU A 13 27.93 21.95 -36.92
C LEU A 13 26.41 21.90 -36.70
N GLU A 14 25.66 22.18 -37.75
CA GLU A 14 24.21 22.12 -37.74
C GLU A 14 23.67 20.72 -37.39
N GLN A 15 24.28 19.68 -38.00
CA GLN A 15 23.97 18.30 -37.67
C GLN A 15 24.26 17.99 -36.19
N ARG A 16 25.43 18.40 -35.67
CA ARG A 16 25.77 18.21 -34.25
C ARG A 16 24.83 18.92 -33.31
N VAL A 17 24.39 20.15 -33.67
CA VAL A 17 23.41 20.89 -32.89
C VAL A 17 22.09 20.18 -32.87
N GLN A 18 21.61 19.70 -34.02
CA GLN A 18 20.35 18.94 -34.11
C GLN A 18 20.40 17.64 -33.29
N GLU A 19 21.47 16.85 -33.40
CA GLU A 19 21.68 15.61 -32.64
C GLU A 19 21.69 15.88 -31.12
N LYS A 20 22.40 16.93 -30.67
CA LYS A 20 22.42 17.32 -29.26
C LYS A 20 21.09 17.84 -28.77
N THR A 21 20.38 18.61 -29.58
CA THR A 21 19.07 19.14 -29.22
C THR A 21 18.05 18.01 -29.07
N ALA A 22 18.01 17.07 -30.02
CA ALA A 22 17.15 15.89 -29.93
C ALA A 22 17.46 15.02 -28.69
N GLY A 23 18.75 14.82 -28.38
CA GLY A 23 19.16 14.09 -27.17
C GLY A 23 18.77 14.80 -25.87
N LEU A 24 18.82 16.15 -25.85
CA LEU A 24 18.38 16.94 -24.70
C LEU A 24 16.85 16.92 -24.53
N GLU A 25 16.10 16.98 -25.63
CA GLU A 25 14.65 16.87 -25.62
C GLU A 25 14.20 15.52 -25.05
N GLN A 26 14.80 14.43 -25.49
CA GLN A 26 14.51 13.09 -24.97
C GLN A 26 14.81 12.97 -23.48
N LYS A 27 15.96 13.48 -23.01
CA LYS A 27 16.30 13.50 -21.59
C LYS A 27 15.33 14.34 -20.76
N ASN A 28 14.90 15.46 -21.29
CA ASN A 28 13.94 16.34 -20.65
C ASN A 28 12.55 15.67 -20.53
N GLU A 29 12.14 14.93 -21.54
CA GLU A 29 10.91 14.15 -21.52
C GLU A 29 10.95 13.05 -20.43
N ILE A 30 12.07 12.32 -20.33
CA ILE A 30 12.29 11.31 -19.30
C ILE A 30 12.25 11.93 -17.90
N LEU A 31 12.94 13.05 -17.68
CA LEU A 31 12.97 13.74 -16.39
C LEU A 31 11.57 14.26 -16.00
N SER A 32 10.85 14.83 -16.96
CA SER A 32 9.47 15.30 -16.77
C SER A 32 8.55 14.15 -16.37
N PHE A 33 8.67 13.00 -17.03
CA PHE A 33 7.91 11.80 -16.70
C PHE A 33 8.25 11.30 -15.28
N LEU A 34 9.52 11.17 -14.92
CA LEU A 34 9.93 10.73 -13.59
C LEU A 34 9.41 11.65 -12.49
N TRP A 35 9.45 12.96 -12.73
CA TRP A 35 8.89 13.94 -11.78
C TRP A 35 7.38 13.79 -11.62
N GLN A 36 6.65 13.63 -12.72
CA GLN A 36 5.21 13.38 -12.69
C GLN A 36 4.85 12.04 -12.04
N ALA A 37 5.61 10.99 -12.34
CA ALA A 37 5.45 9.67 -11.72
C ALA A 37 5.65 9.75 -10.20
N ASN A 38 6.73 10.38 -9.75
CA ASN A 38 6.99 10.58 -8.33
C ASN A 38 5.85 11.35 -7.64
N ARG A 39 5.36 12.43 -8.26
CA ARG A 39 4.24 13.19 -7.71
C ARG A 39 2.95 12.35 -7.60
N ARG A 40 2.64 11.52 -8.61
CA ARG A 40 1.46 10.65 -8.60
C ARG A 40 1.57 9.54 -7.55
N LEU A 41 2.74 8.94 -7.41
CA LEU A 41 2.98 7.88 -6.44
C LEU A 41 2.77 8.33 -4.99
N HIS A 42 2.93 9.62 -4.70
CA HIS A 42 2.72 10.21 -3.37
C HIS A 42 1.30 10.79 -3.17
N MET A 43 0.40 10.65 -4.14
CA MET A 43 -0.99 11.08 -3.94
C MET A 43 -1.75 10.14 -3.00
N GLN A 44 -2.67 10.71 -2.24
CA GLN A 44 -3.54 9.95 -1.32
C GLN A 44 -4.77 9.41 -2.05
N VAL A 45 -4.55 8.56 -3.04
CA VAL A 45 -5.58 7.86 -3.81
C VAL A 45 -5.24 6.36 -3.84
N PRO A 46 -6.18 5.49 -4.20
CA PRO A 46 -5.94 4.05 -4.29
C PRO A 46 -4.71 3.73 -5.14
N LEU A 47 -4.00 2.67 -4.80
CA LEU A 47 -2.73 2.29 -5.44
C LEU A 47 -2.88 2.07 -6.95
N CYS A 48 -4.00 1.49 -7.40
CA CYS A 48 -4.30 1.30 -8.82
C CYS A 48 -4.37 2.63 -9.61
N GLU A 49 -4.96 3.67 -9.03
CA GLU A 49 -5.03 4.99 -9.66
C GLU A 49 -3.67 5.69 -9.73
N ARG A 50 -2.78 5.40 -8.80
CA ARG A 50 -1.41 5.89 -8.81
C ARG A 50 -0.55 5.16 -9.84
N LEU A 51 -0.66 3.83 -9.92
CA LEU A 51 0.21 2.98 -10.71
C LEU A 51 -0.14 2.95 -12.20
N SER A 52 -1.41 2.91 -12.56
CA SER A 52 -1.85 2.77 -13.95
C SER A 52 -1.27 3.86 -14.88
N PRO A 53 -1.33 5.17 -14.55
CA PRO A 53 -0.73 6.19 -15.41
C PRO A 53 0.80 6.11 -15.49
N VAL A 54 1.44 5.63 -14.41
CA VAL A 54 2.90 5.47 -14.37
C VAL A 54 3.34 4.33 -15.28
N LEU A 55 2.65 3.19 -15.24
CA LEU A 55 2.92 2.06 -16.13
C LEU A 55 2.66 2.42 -17.60
N ASN A 56 1.54 3.11 -17.89
CA ASN A 56 1.23 3.59 -19.23
C ASN A 56 2.30 4.57 -19.74
N GLY A 57 2.75 5.51 -18.91
CA GLY A 57 3.81 6.44 -19.26
C GLY A 57 5.15 5.73 -19.55
N LEU A 58 5.50 4.72 -18.76
CA LEU A 58 6.69 3.90 -18.99
C LEU A 58 6.60 3.15 -20.33
N GLN A 59 5.44 2.58 -20.65
CA GLN A 59 5.21 1.90 -21.92
C GLN A 59 5.34 2.85 -23.12
N ASN A 60 4.90 4.09 -22.99
CA ASN A 60 4.99 5.09 -24.05
C ASN A 60 6.42 5.58 -24.29
N LEU A 61 7.24 5.67 -23.25
CA LEU A 61 8.62 6.15 -23.32
C LEU A 61 9.65 5.06 -23.62
N THR A 62 9.24 3.80 -23.58
CA THR A 62 10.13 2.65 -23.81
C THR A 62 9.60 1.74 -24.90
N LEU A 63 10.39 0.74 -25.26
CA LEU A 63 9.99 -0.34 -26.16
C LEU A 63 9.27 -1.48 -25.42
N LEU A 64 9.12 -1.36 -24.11
CA LEU A 64 8.49 -2.38 -23.28
C LEU A 64 6.99 -2.50 -23.57
N ARG A 65 6.49 -3.73 -23.55
CA ARG A 65 5.09 -4.08 -23.74
C ARG A 65 4.62 -4.98 -22.60
N ASP A 66 3.32 -5.11 -22.46
CA ASP A 66 2.67 -5.99 -21.47
C ASP A 66 3.24 -5.76 -20.06
N LEU A 67 3.30 -4.49 -19.66
CA LEU A 67 3.77 -4.11 -18.33
C LEU A 67 2.81 -4.62 -17.27
N GLU A 68 3.33 -5.38 -16.33
CA GLU A 68 2.60 -5.94 -15.20
C GLU A 68 3.41 -5.71 -13.93
N LEU A 69 2.79 -5.06 -12.97
CA LEU A 69 3.34 -4.88 -11.62
C LEU A 69 2.58 -5.80 -10.67
N ARG A 70 3.27 -6.74 -10.06
CA ARG A 70 2.76 -7.57 -8.96
C ARG A 70 3.23 -7.01 -7.65
N VAL A 71 2.30 -6.69 -6.77
CA VAL A 71 2.57 -6.20 -5.41
C VAL A 71 2.18 -7.30 -4.44
N TYR A 72 3.13 -7.77 -3.64
CA TYR A 72 2.93 -8.84 -2.68
C TYR A 72 2.18 -8.37 -1.45
N ASP A 73 1.36 -9.27 -0.88
CA ASP A 73 0.69 -9.02 0.39
C ASP A 73 1.70 -9.08 1.56
N VAL A 74 1.34 -8.43 2.66
CA VAL A 74 2.20 -8.34 3.87
C VAL A 74 2.28 -9.68 4.58
N GLU A 75 1.21 -10.47 4.56
CA GLU A 75 1.06 -11.68 5.35
C GLU A 75 1.26 -12.96 4.53
N ASP A 76 1.20 -12.88 3.21
CA ASP A 76 1.25 -14.04 2.34
C ASP A 76 1.96 -13.70 1.02
N GLU A 77 3.21 -14.14 0.86
CA GLU A 77 3.99 -13.93 -0.36
C GLU A 77 3.40 -14.64 -1.60
N GLU A 78 2.51 -15.63 -1.41
CA GLU A 78 1.78 -16.28 -2.50
C GLU A 78 0.60 -15.42 -3.00
N ASN A 79 0.13 -14.48 -2.17
CA ASN A 79 -0.96 -13.59 -2.49
C ASN A 79 -0.42 -12.25 -2.99
N HIS A 80 -0.82 -11.84 -4.19
CA HIS A 80 -0.36 -10.59 -4.78
C HIS A 80 -1.49 -9.90 -5.55
N GLN A 81 -1.37 -8.58 -5.66
CA GLN A 81 -2.23 -7.75 -6.50
C GLN A 81 -1.51 -7.48 -7.83
N GLU A 82 -2.22 -7.64 -8.94
CA GLU A 82 -1.71 -7.41 -10.28
C GLU A 82 -2.21 -6.08 -10.84
N PHE A 83 -1.29 -5.25 -11.34
CA PHE A 83 -1.57 -3.98 -11.99
C PHE A 83 -1.04 -4.04 -13.42
N THR A 84 -1.90 -3.82 -14.42
CA THR A 84 -1.54 -3.86 -15.84
C THR A 84 -1.83 -2.52 -16.52
N CYS A 85 -1.20 -2.29 -17.69
CA CYS A 85 -1.39 -1.06 -18.45
C CYS A 85 -2.78 -0.89 -19.08
N GLN A 86 -3.62 -1.91 -19.12
CA GLN A 86 -4.88 -1.93 -19.89
C GLN A 86 -6.10 -1.42 -19.12
N SER A 87 -5.95 -0.78 -17.98
CA SER A 87 -7.10 -0.37 -17.18
C SER A 87 -7.66 0.99 -17.57
N ASP A 88 -8.55 1.01 -18.56
CA ASP A 88 -9.60 2.04 -18.69
C ASP A 88 -10.74 1.85 -17.67
N ILE A 89 -10.52 1.07 -16.63
CA ILE A 89 -11.52 0.75 -15.62
C ILE A 89 -11.30 1.66 -14.43
N SER A 90 -12.27 2.52 -14.16
CA SER A 90 -12.33 3.28 -12.91
C SER A 90 -12.45 2.30 -11.74
N CYS A 91 -11.48 2.32 -10.83
CA CYS A 91 -11.55 1.55 -9.60
C CYS A 91 -12.62 2.16 -8.69
N ASP A 92 -13.64 1.37 -8.35
CA ASP A 92 -14.56 1.71 -7.26
C ASP A 92 -13.83 1.60 -5.92
N ASP A 93 -14.25 2.42 -4.94
CA ASP A 93 -13.70 2.53 -3.57
C ASP A 93 -13.62 1.20 -2.76
N LYS A 94 -13.99 0.09 -3.35
CA LYS A 94 -14.08 -1.22 -2.68
C LYS A 94 -12.88 -2.16 -2.90
N GLY A 95 -11.76 -1.61 -3.33
CA GLY A 95 -10.49 -2.33 -3.38
C GLY A 95 -10.16 -2.97 -4.72
N CYS A 96 -8.87 -3.02 -5.02
CA CYS A 96 -8.28 -3.58 -6.24
C CYS A 96 -8.53 -5.08 -6.49
N HIS A 97 -9.35 -5.73 -5.69
CA HIS A 97 -9.78 -7.12 -5.87
C HIS A 97 -10.63 -7.34 -7.13
N LEU A 98 -11.07 -6.27 -7.78
CA LEU A 98 -11.92 -6.30 -8.98
C LEU A 98 -11.17 -5.91 -10.26
N CYS A 99 -9.87 -5.65 -10.22
CA CYS A 99 -9.10 -5.52 -11.46
C CYS A 99 -9.23 -6.84 -12.23
N PRO A 100 -9.83 -6.85 -13.44
CA PRO A 100 -9.97 -8.08 -14.18
C PRO A 100 -8.56 -8.63 -14.43
N ARG A 101 -8.31 -9.84 -13.96
CA ARG A 101 -7.12 -10.61 -14.29
C ARG A 101 -6.98 -10.56 -15.80
N GLY A 102 -5.88 -9.98 -16.27
CA GLY A 102 -5.66 -9.54 -17.63
C GLY A 102 -6.21 -10.47 -18.67
N LEU A 103 -6.72 -9.88 -19.74
CA LEU A 103 -6.85 -10.56 -21.02
C LEU A 103 -5.56 -11.33 -21.29
N PRO A 104 -5.65 -12.54 -21.86
CA PRO A 104 -4.46 -13.35 -22.16
C PRO A 104 -3.45 -12.47 -22.89
N PRO A 105 -2.16 -12.52 -22.52
CA PRO A 105 -1.15 -11.68 -23.14
C PRO A 105 -1.25 -11.87 -24.65
N LEU A 106 -1.38 -10.77 -25.37
CA LEU A 106 -1.16 -10.76 -26.80
C LEU A 106 0.20 -11.44 -26.99
N THR A 107 0.25 -12.57 -27.65
CA THR A 107 1.44 -13.37 -27.88
C THR A 107 2.43 -12.61 -28.75
N THR A 108 3.00 -11.56 -28.21
CA THR A 108 4.16 -10.89 -28.81
C THR A 108 5.38 -11.74 -28.51
N SER A 109 5.93 -12.32 -29.53
CA SER A 109 7.23 -12.98 -29.46
C SER A 109 8.26 -11.98 -28.91
N GLY A 110 8.78 -12.23 -27.71
CA GLY A 110 9.70 -11.32 -27.04
C GLY A 110 10.36 -11.95 -25.81
N THR A 111 11.27 -11.22 -25.21
CA THR A 111 11.94 -11.63 -23.96
C THR A 111 11.26 -10.97 -22.77
N THR A 112 10.86 -11.77 -21.79
CA THR A 112 10.30 -11.23 -20.52
C THR A 112 11.43 -10.74 -19.64
N LEU A 113 11.38 -9.47 -19.29
CA LEU A 113 12.28 -8.83 -18.33
C LEU A 113 11.59 -8.73 -16.96
N LYS A 114 12.40 -8.79 -15.90
CA LYS A 114 11.91 -8.78 -14.52
C LYS A 114 12.76 -7.85 -13.68
N TRP A 115 12.11 -6.96 -12.93
CA TRP A 115 12.74 -6.10 -11.93
C TRP A 115 12.09 -6.36 -10.58
N ARG A 116 12.90 -6.71 -9.59
CA ARG A 116 12.43 -6.92 -8.22
C ARG A 116 12.32 -5.58 -7.51
N LEU A 117 11.18 -5.34 -6.89
CA LEU A 117 10.95 -4.19 -6.02
C LEU A 117 11.28 -4.63 -4.59
N MET A 118 12.52 -4.43 -4.18
CA MET A 118 13.00 -4.89 -2.87
C MET A 118 13.99 -3.90 -2.26
N ASP A 119 13.98 -3.83 -0.94
CA ASP A 119 15.04 -3.22 -0.16
C ASP A 119 15.97 -4.31 0.43
N SER A 120 16.79 -3.94 1.43
CA SER A 120 17.76 -4.85 2.05
C SER A 120 17.13 -6.10 2.70
N HIS A 121 15.85 -6.10 3.03
CA HIS A 121 15.21 -7.13 3.85
C HIS A 121 13.86 -7.62 3.33
N THR A 122 13.17 -6.81 2.52
CA THR A 122 11.78 -7.08 2.13
C THR A 122 11.61 -6.96 0.63
N GLN A 123 10.94 -7.93 0.03
CA GLN A 123 10.48 -7.85 -1.37
C GLN A 123 9.02 -7.38 -1.38
N TYR A 124 8.78 -6.21 -1.98
CA TYR A 124 7.45 -5.59 -2.05
C TYR A 124 6.67 -6.04 -3.28
N GLY A 125 7.38 -6.42 -4.33
CA GLY A 125 6.75 -6.83 -5.58
C GLY A 125 7.75 -7.11 -6.69
N ILE A 126 7.23 -7.24 -7.90
CA ILE A 126 8.01 -7.49 -9.11
C ILE A 126 7.35 -6.77 -10.31
N LEU A 127 8.15 -6.06 -11.08
CA LEU A 127 7.75 -5.50 -12.36
C LEU A 127 8.14 -6.45 -13.46
N LEU A 128 7.19 -6.82 -14.28
CA LEU A 128 7.34 -7.68 -15.47
C LEU A 128 7.07 -6.85 -16.72
N ALA A 129 7.83 -7.10 -17.78
CA ALA A 129 7.58 -6.49 -19.07
C ALA A 129 8.11 -7.38 -20.18
N THR A 130 7.52 -7.27 -21.37
CA THR A 130 7.96 -7.94 -22.57
C THR A 130 8.76 -6.98 -23.45
N LEU A 131 9.99 -7.34 -23.78
CA LEU A 131 10.79 -6.65 -24.76
C LEU A 131 10.64 -7.36 -26.12
N PRO A 132 10.21 -6.65 -27.18
CA PRO A 132 10.05 -7.24 -28.52
C PRO A 132 11.34 -7.91 -29.03
N ALA A 133 11.21 -9.02 -29.76
CA ALA A 133 12.34 -9.76 -30.27
C ALA A 133 13.29 -8.91 -31.14
N GLY A 134 14.59 -9.06 -30.90
CA GLY A 134 15.62 -8.31 -31.64
C GLY A 134 15.74 -6.83 -31.23
N ARG A 135 15.08 -6.40 -30.16
CA ARG A 135 15.20 -5.05 -29.61
C ARG A 135 16.00 -5.06 -28.31
N HIS A 136 16.65 -3.92 -28.02
CA HIS A 136 17.36 -3.67 -26.78
C HIS A 136 16.94 -2.32 -26.21
N LEU A 137 16.91 -2.21 -24.89
CA LEU A 137 16.72 -0.94 -24.24
C LEU A 137 17.96 -0.09 -24.42
N SER A 138 17.78 1.19 -24.76
CA SER A 138 18.88 2.15 -24.73
C SER A 138 19.38 2.37 -23.31
N HIS A 139 20.56 2.93 -23.15
CA HIS A 139 21.09 3.26 -21.82
C HIS A 139 20.15 4.19 -21.04
N ASP A 140 19.61 5.22 -21.68
CA ASP A 140 18.67 6.15 -21.07
C ASP A 140 17.35 5.47 -20.67
N GLN A 141 16.85 4.55 -21.48
CA GLN A 141 15.65 3.75 -21.16
C GLN A 141 15.89 2.78 -20.01
N GLN A 142 17.05 2.13 -19.96
CA GLN A 142 17.43 1.28 -18.82
C GLN A 142 17.50 2.09 -17.54
N GLN A 143 18.16 3.25 -17.57
CA GLN A 143 18.26 4.15 -16.41
C GLN A 143 16.87 4.66 -15.97
N LEU A 144 15.96 4.95 -16.92
CA LEU A 144 14.58 5.30 -16.63
C LEU A 144 13.86 4.20 -15.85
N VAL A 145 13.95 2.95 -16.32
CA VAL A 145 13.30 1.81 -15.67
C VAL A 145 13.87 1.60 -14.28
N ASP A 146 15.20 1.61 -14.14
CA ASP A 146 15.88 1.41 -12.86
C ASP A 146 15.46 2.48 -11.84
N THR A 147 15.43 3.74 -12.24
CA THR A 147 15.00 4.85 -11.38
C THR A 147 13.52 4.72 -10.99
N LEU A 148 12.68 4.32 -11.93
CA LEU A 148 11.26 4.11 -11.65
C LEU A 148 11.04 2.94 -10.68
N VAL A 149 11.78 1.85 -10.83
CA VAL A 149 11.75 0.70 -9.92
C VAL A 149 12.15 1.12 -8.50
N GLU A 150 13.17 1.98 -8.35
CA GLU A 150 13.54 2.55 -7.05
C GLU A 150 12.40 3.39 -6.45
N GLN A 151 11.78 4.27 -7.25
CA GLN A 151 10.65 5.08 -6.79
C GLN A 151 9.45 4.22 -6.39
N LEU A 152 9.10 3.22 -7.17
CA LEU A 152 8.03 2.27 -6.87
C LEU A 152 8.32 1.50 -5.57
N THR A 153 9.55 1.03 -5.40
CA THR A 153 9.98 0.32 -4.19
C THR A 153 9.84 1.21 -2.96
N ALA A 154 10.33 2.44 -3.03
CA ALA A 154 10.22 3.41 -1.93
C ALA A 154 8.75 3.72 -1.58
N THR A 155 7.90 3.87 -2.58
CA THR A 155 6.47 4.14 -2.39
C THR A 155 5.78 2.96 -1.70
N LEU A 156 6.00 1.72 -2.17
CA LEU A 156 5.41 0.53 -1.58
C LEU A 156 5.92 0.28 -0.15
N ALA A 157 7.19 0.56 0.10
CA ALA A 157 7.77 0.48 1.45
C ALA A 157 7.10 1.47 2.41
N LEU A 158 6.88 2.71 1.94
CA LEU A 158 6.23 3.75 2.73
C LEU A 158 4.76 3.41 3.01
N ASP A 159 4.01 2.99 2.00
CA ASP A 159 2.61 2.59 2.13
C ASP A 159 2.48 1.46 3.16
N ARG A 160 3.31 0.42 3.06
CA ARG A 160 3.33 -0.71 3.99
C ARG A 160 3.68 -0.27 5.42
N HIS A 161 4.61 0.65 5.56
CA HIS A 161 4.99 1.18 6.87
C HIS A 161 3.83 1.96 7.51
N GLN A 162 3.16 2.81 6.75
CA GLN A 162 2.00 3.58 7.21
C GLN A 162 0.84 2.67 7.63
N GLU A 163 0.53 1.66 6.82
CA GLU A 163 -0.52 0.69 7.11
C GLU A 163 -0.26 -0.07 8.41
N LYS A 164 0.98 -0.53 8.60
CA LYS A 164 1.42 -1.20 9.82
C LYS A 164 1.34 -0.29 11.05
N GLN A 165 1.75 0.97 10.92
CA GLN A 165 1.62 1.95 11.99
C GLN A 165 0.15 2.19 12.37
N GLN A 166 -0.72 2.33 11.38
CA GLN A 166 -2.14 2.53 11.62
C GLN A 166 -2.79 1.34 12.34
N GLN A 167 -2.42 0.10 11.95
CA GLN A 167 -2.87 -1.11 12.65
C GLN A 167 -2.42 -1.11 14.12
N LEU A 168 -1.17 -0.75 14.40
CA LEU A 168 -0.66 -0.66 15.77
C LEU A 168 -1.41 0.37 16.62
N ILE A 169 -1.70 1.55 16.06
CA ILE A 169 -2.48 2.60 16.73
C ILE A 169 -3.88 2.09 17.08
N VAL A 170 -4.57 1.45 16.14
CA VAL A 170 -5.91 0.88 16.38
C VAL A 170 -5.87 -0.21 17.44
N MET A 171 -4.85 -1.07 17.43
CA MET A 171 -4.68 -2.10 18.47
C MET A 171 -4.44 -1.49 19.86
N GLU A 172 -3.59 -0.48 19.95
CA GLU A 172 -3.31 0.22 21.20
C GLU A 172 -4.54 0.96 21.75
N GLU A 173 -5.29 1.61 20.87
CA GLU A 173 -6.55 2.26 21.23
C GLU A 173 -7.57 1.24 21.76
N ARG A 174 -7.75 0.11 21.08
CA ARG A 174 -8.62 -0.98 21.54
C ARG A 174 -8.21 -1.53 22.89
N ALA A 175 -6.92 -1.73 23.10
CA ALA A 175 -6.39 -2.20 24.38
C ALA A 175 -6.61 -1.18 25.52
N THR A 176 -6.52 0.10 25.21
CA THR A 176 -6.78 1.18 26.16
C THR A 176 -8.26 1.24 26.55
N ILE A 177 -9.16 1.22 25.54
CA ILE A 177 -10.62 1.20 25.78
C ILE A 177 -11.01 -0.05 26.58
N ALA A 178 -10.46 -1.21 26.25
CA ALA A 178 -10.75 -2.45 26.99
C ALA A 178 -10.34 -2.31 28.47
N ARG A 179 -9.19 -1.71 28.80
CA ARG A 179 -8.75 -1.46 30.17
C ARG A 179 -9.65 -0.48 30.90
N GLU A 180 -10.01 0.64 30.28
CA GLU A 180 -10.89 1.64 30.85
C GLU A 180 -12.29 1.07 31.14
N LEU A 181 -12.85 0.28 30.20
CA LEU A 181 -14.11 -0.41 30.40
C LEU A 181 -14.03 -1.42 31.55
N HIS A 182 -12.95 -2.21 31.58
CA HIS A 182 -12.71 -3.16 32.67
C HIS A 182 -12.70 -2.47 34.03
N ASP A 183 -11.94 -1.38 34.16
CA ASP A 183 -11.82 -0.64 35.42
C ASP A 183 -13.15 0.00 35.84
N SER A 184 -13.90 0.55 34.89
CA SER A 184 -15.23 1.13 35.12
C SER A 184 -16.23 0.07 35.58
N ILE A 185 -16.26 -1.10 34.91
CA ILE A 185 -17.15 -2.21 35.28
C ILE A 185 -16.75 -2.79 36.64
N ALA A 186 -15.46 -2.98 36.89
CA ALA A 186 -14.94 -3.45 38.16
C ALA A 186 -15.35 -2.54 39.33
N GLN A 187 -15.23 -1.24 39.13
CA GLN A 187 -15.66 -0.24 40.14
C GLN A 187 -17.17 -0.30 40.38
N SER A 188 -17.97 -0.41 39.31
CA SER A 188 -19.44 -0.50 39.42
C SER A 188 -19.87 -1.76 40.15
N LEU A 189 -19.29 -2.93 39.81
CA LEU A 189 -19.55 -4.20 40.48
C LEU A 189 -19.15 -4.14 41.97
N SER A 190 -18.03 -3.54 42.29
CA SER A 190 -17.56 -3.36 43.67
C SER A 190 -18.52 -2.49 44.49
N CYS A 191 -19.03 -1.41 43.89
CA CYS A 191 -20.03 -0.55 44.51
C CYS A 191 -21.33 -1.31 44.78
N MET A 192 -21.83 -2.07 43.77
CA MET A 192 -23.05 -2.86 43.95
C MET A 192 -22.89 -3.95 45.00
N LYS A 193 -21.75 -4.62 45.05
CA LYS A 193 -21.44 -5.63 46.09
C LYS A 193 -21.49 -4.99 47.48
N MET A 194 -20.94 -3.81 47.65
CA MET A 194 -20.98 -3.06 48.92
C MET A 194 -22.42 -2.68 49.32
N GLN A 195 -23.22 -2.18 48.36
CA GLN A 195 -24.62 -1.85 48.60
C GLN A 195 -25.45 -3.07 49.01
N VAL A 196 -25.28 -4.20 48.34
CA VAL A 196 -25.94 -5.46 48.72
C VAL A 196 -25.52 -5.91 50.11
N SER A 197 -24.25 -5.78 50.46
CA SER A 197 -23.75 -6.12 51.79
C SER A 197 -24.35 -5.20 52.89
N CYS A 198 -24.46 -3.91 52.63
CA CYS A 198 -25.11 -2.95 53.54
C CYS A 198 -26.60 -3.30 53.75
N LEU A 199 -27.34 -3.66 52.70
CA LEU A 199 -28.72 -4.07 52.82
C LEU A 199 -28.85 -5.38 53.60
N GLN A 200 -27.94 -6.34 53.46
CA GLN A 200 -27.93 -7.57 54.24
C GLN A 200 -27.66 -7.35 55.74
N MET A 201 -26.86 -6.29 56.10
CA MET A 201 -26.62 -5.93 57.50
C MET A 201 -27.81 -5.27 58.17
N GLN A 202 -28.73 -4.68 57.41
CA GLN A 202 -29.95 -4.03 57.91
C GLN A 202 -31.13 -5.01 58.02
N ASP A 203 -30.88 -6.26 58.38
CA ASP A 203 -31.80 -7.41 58.27
C ASP A 203 -32.93 -7.45 59.31
N GLU A 204 -33.02 -6.50 60.24
CA GLU A 204 -34.09 -6.47 61.26
C GLU A 204 -35.46 -6.22 60.63
N GLY A 205 -36.28 -7.32 60.50
CA GLY A 205 -37.63 -7.29 59.98
C GLY A 205 -37.78 -7.48 58.48
N MET A 206 -36.75 -7.86 57.78
CA MET A 206 -36.80 -8.15 56.31
C MET A 206 -37.52 -9.48 56.04
N PRO A 207 -38.48 -9.55 55.07
CA PRO A 207 -39.11 -10.78 54.66
C PRO A 207 -38.11 -11.81 54.11
N GLU A 208 -38.33 -13.10 54.33
CA GLU A 208 -37.46 -14.18 53.88
C GLU A 208 -37.25 -14.19 52.37
N SER A 209 -38.28 -13.83 51.60
CA SER A 209 -38.18 -13.69 50.12
C SER A 209 -37.18 -12.62 49.72
N SER A 210 -37.11 -11.50 50.46
CA SER A 210 -36.16 -10.43 50.16
C SER A 210 -34.71 -10.82 50.52
N LYS A 211 -34.52 -11.60 51.57
CA LYS A 211 -33.21 -12.15 51.96
C LYS A 211 -32.66 -13.11 50.89
N GLN A 212 -33.54 -13.99 50.34
CA GLN A 212 -33.19 -14.89 49.28
C GLN A 212 -32.80 -14.13 47.99
N LEU A 213 -33.55 -13.09 47.64
CA LEU A 213 -33.27 -12.26 46.48
C LEU A 213 -31.90 -11.54 46.59
N LEU A 214 -31.61 -10.93 47.74
CA LEU A 214 -30.31 -10.31 48.00
C LEU A 214 -29.18 -11.32 47.92
N SER A 215 -29.36 -12.53 48.40
CA SER A 215 -28.37 -13.61 48.29
C SER A 215 -28.11 -14.00 46.85
N GLN A 216 -29.17 -14.09 46.03
CA GLN A 216 -29.03 -14.35 44.58
C GLN A 216 -28.26 -13.23 43.86
N ILE A 217 -28.62 -11.96 44.09
CA ILE A 217 -27.93 -10.81 43.50
C ILE A 217 -26.44 -10.81 43.90
N ARG A 218 -26.12 -11.11 45.16
CA ARG A 218 -24.75 -11.22 45.61
C ARG A 218 -23.95 -12.30 44.85
N ASN A 219 -24.59 -13.46 44.64
CA ASN A 219 -23.96 -14.54 43.90
C ASN A 219 -23.73 -14.18 42.45
N GLU A 220 -24.69 -13.53 41.79
CA GLU A 220 -24.53 -13.03 40.40
C GLU A 220 -23.42 -11.98 40.27
N LEU A 221 -23.35 -11.05 41.22
CA LEU A 221 -22.27 -10.04 41.26
C LEU A 221 -20.90 -10.70 41.45
N ASN A 222 -20.79 -11.73 42.30
CA ASN A 222 -19.55 -12.46 42.47
C ASN A 222 -19.15 -13.23 41.21
N THR A 223 -20.09 -13.84 40.53
CA THR A 223 -19.85 -14.55 39.27
C THR A 223 -19.37 -13.57 38.19
N SER A 224 -20.07 -12.43 38.05
CA SER A 224 -19.71 -11.39 37.11
C SER A 224 -18.30 -10.80 37.38
N TRP A 225 -17.96 -10.65 38.66
CA TRP A 225 -16.62 -10.20 39.06
C TRP A 225 -15.52 -11.19 38.65
N VAL A 226 -15.75 -12.49 38.85
CA VAL A 226 -14.81 -13.54 38.46
C VAL A 226 -14.63 -13.54 36.93
N GLN A 227 -15.73 -13.52 36.19
CA GLN A 227 -15.72 -13.46 34.72
C GLN A 227 -14.98 -12.24 34.18
N LEU A 228 -15.19 -11.06 34.76
CA LEU A 228 -14.50 -9.84 34.38
C LEU A 228 -12.98 -9.97 34.57
N ARG A 229 -12.56 -10.65 35.65
CA ARG A 229 -11.15 -10.84 35.97
C ARG A 229 -10.45 -11.86 35.06
N GLU A 230 -11.19 -12.81 34.51
CA GLU A 230 -10.67 -13.82 33.58
C GLU A 230 -10.52 -13.29 32.16
N LEU A 231 -11.12 -12.14 31.83
CA LEU A 231 -11.03 -11.50 30.51
C LEU A 231 -9.75 -10.67 30.31
N LEU A 232 -8.92 -10.52 31.32
CA LEU A 232 -7.59 -9.87 31.29
C LEU A 232 -6.47 -10.87 31.28
#